data_e43fb22deacdc860dbe1d4ae724da07a
#
_entry.id   e43fb22deacdc860dbe1d4ae724da07a
#
_cell.length_a   1.000
_cell.length_b   1.000
_cell.length_c   1.000
_cell.angle_alpha   90.00
_cell.angle_beta   90.00
_cell.angle_gamma   90.00
#
_symmetry.space_group_name_H-M   'P 1'
#
loop_
_entity.id
_entity.type
_entity.pdbx_description
1 polymer ?
#
loop_
_entity_poly.entity_id
_entity_poly.type
_entity_poly.pdbx_seq_one_letter_code
_entity_poly.pdbx_strand_id
1 'polypeptide(L)'
;MANVNGVEINLMPTKGMRTEAERYRAWKKEGEGGGTDDARTRATQILSGNELSPDTVITMNAWFARHESDKSGKGFRQGEEGYPSNGRVAWAAWGGDAGQTWARSKSNSIKKARERSMTEETKTVEERAEPDGLKVGDFVSWNSSGGRARGKIDRIVRDGSIDVPDSSFTITGTADLSLIHI
;
A
#
# COMPACT_ATOMS: atom_id res chain seq x y z
N MET A 1 -2.33 1.21 -18.29
CA MET A 1 -2.68 1.77 -16.97
C MET A 1 -2.86 0.65 -15.97
N ALA A 2 -2.35 0.82 -14.75
CA ALA A 2 -2.50 -0.17 -13.69
C ALA A 2 -3.88 -0.01 -13.01
N ASN A 3 -4.64 -1.09 -12.89
CA ASN A 3 -5.89 -1.08 -12.15
C ASN A 3 -5.62 -1.35 -10.67
N VAL A 4 -6.05 -0.44 -9.81
CA VAL A 4 -5.97 -0.57 -8.35
C VAL A 4 -7.38 -0.44 -7.78
N ASN A 5 -7.99 -1.56 -7.44
CA ASN A 5 -9.35 -1.62 -6.90
C ASN A 5 -10.36 -0.81 -7.74
N GLY A 6 -10.38 -1.03 -9.06
CA GLY A 6 -11.28 -0.34 -9.98
C GLY A 6 -10.83 1.06 -10.42
N VAL A 7 -9.74 1.60 -9.89
CA VAL A 7 -9.19 2.90 -10.27
C VAL A 7 -8.00 2.72 -11.21
N GLU A 8 -8.09 3.31 -12.41
CA GLU A 8 -7.00 3.30 -13.39
C GLU A 8 -5.95 4.35 -13.02
N ILE A 9 -4.72 3.93 -12.79
CA ILE A 9 -3.59 4.80 -12.42
C ILE A 9 -2.46 4.59 -13.43
N ASN A 10 -2.00 5.67 -14.07
CA ASN A 10 -0.83 5.61 -14.93
C ASN A 10 0.44 5.54 -14.09
N LEU A 11 1.14 4.42 -14.17
CA LEU A 11 2.38 4.14 -13.45
C LEU A 11 3.61 4.09 -14.37
N MET A 12 3.53 4.71 -15.55
CA MET A 12 4.68 4.84 -16.46
C MET A 12 5.75 5.76 -15.87
N PRO A 13 7.03 5.34 -15.88
CA PRO A 13 8.15 6.19 -15.50
C PRO A 13 8.25 7.42 -16.41
N THR A 14 8.50 8.58 -15.80
CA THR A 14 8.63 9.83 -16.55
C THR A 14 9.96 9.91 -17.32
N LYS A 15 10.04 10.86 -18.26
CA LYS A 15 11.29 11.16 -18.98
C LYS A 15 12.42 11.50 -18.00
N GLY A 16 12.14 12.32 -16.98
CA GLY A 16 13.14 12.71 -15.98
C GLY A 16 13.68 11.52 -15.19
N MET A 17 12.80 10.56 -14.83
CA MET A 17 13.24 9.32 -14.17
C MET A 17 14.18 8.50 -15.06
N ARG A 18 13.85 8.38 -16.35
CA ARG A 18 14.69 7.64 -17.31
C ARG A 18 16.06 8.31 -17.48
N THR A 19 16.10 9.63 -17.61
CA THR A 19 17.37 10.37 -17.68
C THR A 19 18.26 10.11 -16.46
N GLU A 20 17.70 10.08 -15.26
CA GLU A 20 18.46 9.75 -14.05
C GLU A 20 18.94 8.28 -14.03
N ALA A 21 18.11 7.35 -14.44
CA ALA A 21 18.48 5.94 -14.54
C ALA A 21 19.55 5.68 -15.62
N GLU A 22 19.54 6.45 -16.73
CA GLU A 22 20.62 6.44 -17.75
C GLU A 22 21.93 6.96 -17.15
N ARG A 23 21.86 8.05 -16.37
CA ARG A 23 23.02 8.61 -15.66
C ARG A 23 23.62 7.58 -14.68
N TYR A 24 22.80 6.89 -13.92
CA TYR A 24 23.25 5.76 -13.08
C TYR A 24 24.02 4.72 -13.91
N ARG A 25 23.47 4.29 -15.05
CA ARG A 25 24.16 3.32 -15.94
C ARG A 25 25.49 3.84 -16.47
N ALA A 26 25.58 5.12 -16.80
CA ALA A 26 26.83 5.73 -17.25
C ALA A 26 27.88 5.69 -16.14
N TRP A 27 27.55 6.14 -14.94
CA TRP A 27 28.45 6.10 -13.80
C TRP A 27 28.92 4.68 -13.44
N LYS A 28 28.01 3.68 -13.52
CA LYS A 28 28.40 2.28 -13.29
C LYS A 28 29.39 1.75 -14.34
N LYS A 29 29.33 2.23 -15.58
CA LYS A 29 30.31 1.91 -16.63
C LYS A 29 31.67 2.60 -16.38
N GLU A 30 31.66 3.77 -15.76
CA GLU A 30 32.86 4.52 -15.36
C GLU A 30 33.51 3.98 -14.08
N GLY A 31 32.88 2.97 -13.45
CA GLY A 31 33.41 2.32 -12.24
C GLY A 31 32.97 2.99 -10.93
N GLU A 32 32.06 3.97 -10.99
CA GLU A 32 31.59 4.66 -9.81
C GLU A 32 30.92 3.71 -8.81
N GLY A 33 31.18 3.94 -7.53
CA GLY A 33 30.58 3.20 -6.42
C GLY A 33 29.08 3.47 -6.27
N GLY A 34 28.47 2.85 -5.26
CA GLY A 34 27.08 3.06 -4.92
C GLY A 34 26.06 2.25 -5.73
N GLY A 35 24.88 2.13 -5.14
CA GLY A 35 23.81 1.30 -5.64
C GLY A 35 23.98 -0.18 -5.32
N THR A 36 22.93 -0.79 -4.80
CA THR A 36 22.79 -2.23 -4.55
C THR A 36 22.21 -2.93 -5.78
N ASP A 37 22.01 -4.24 -5.70
CA ASP A 37 21.30 -5.02 -6.70
C ASP A 37 19.85 -4.52 -6.88
N ASP A 38 19.21 -4.08 -5.80
CA ASP A 38 17.89 -3.45 -5.86
C ASP A 38 17.91 -2.15 -6.68
N ALA A 39 18.96 -1.32 -6.52
CA ALA A 39 19.12 -0.10 -7.31
C ALA A 39 19.31 -0.43 -8.80
N ARG A 40 20.11 -1.46 -9.13
CA ARG A 40 20.28 -1.94 -10.51
C ARG A 40 18.95 -2.41 -11.09
N THR A 41 18.21 -3.21 -10.34
CA THR A 41 16.90 -3.71 -10.74
C THR A 41 15.94 -2.55 -11.00
N ARG A 42 15.91 -1.56 -10.11
CA ARG A 42 15.06 -0.38 -10.25
C ARG A 42 15.39 0.44 -11.48
N ALA A 43 16.68 0.74 -11.71
CA ALA A 43 17.11 1.45 -12.92
C ALA A 43 16.69 0.69 -14.19
N THR A 44 16.82 -0.63 -14.20
CA THR A 44 16.41 -1.47 -15.33
C THR A 44 14.89 -1.41 -15.56
N GLN A 45 14.09 -1.47 -14.52
CA GLN A 45 12.62 -1.34 -14.61
C GLN A 45 12.20 0.04 -15.13
N ILE A 46 12.83 1.12 -14.64
CA ILE A 46 12.55 2.50 -15.11
C ILE A 46 12.87 2.64 -16.62
N LEU A 47 13.93 1.98 -17.09
CA LEU A 47 14.40 2.06 -18.47
C LEU A 47 13.71 1.08 -19.42
N SER A 48 12.96 0.11 -18.91
CA SER A 48 12.27 -0.89 -19.74
C SER A 48 11.16 -0.30 -20.61
N GLY A 49 10.66 0.89 -20.28
CA GLY A 49 9.52 1.50 -20.95
C GLY A 49 8.16 0.92 -20.53
N ASN A 50 8.13 0.05 -19.55
CA ASN A 50 6.91 -0.54 -19.00
C ASN A 50 6.41 0.21 -17.76
N GLU A 51 5.12 0.05 -17.45
CA GLU A 51 4.57 0.53 -16.18
C GLU A 51 5.18 -0.24 -15.00
N LEU A 52 5.39 0.49 -13.91
CA LEU A 52 5.78 -0.12 -12.64
C LEU A 52 4.56 -0.68 -11.91
N SER A 53 4.75 -1.73 -11.10
CA SER A 53 3.65 -2.23 -10.28
C SER A 53 3.32 -1.26 -9.13
N PRO A 54 2.07 -1.25 -8.63
CA PRO A 54 1.68 -0.44 -7.48
C PRO A 54 2.59 -0.65 -6.26
N ASP A 55 2.99 -1.89 -5.98
CA ASP A 55 3.85 -2.20 -4.84
C ASP A 55 5.29 -1.70 -5.05
N THR A 56 5.77 -1.73 -6.29
CA THR A 56 7.04 -1.11 -6.67
C THR A 56 7.03 0.39 -6.36
N VAL A 57 5.95 1.08 -6.71
CA VAL A 57 5.81 2.53 -6.46
C VAL A 57 5.78 2.85 -4.96
N ILE A 58 5.07 2.05 -4.17
CA ILE A 58 5.04 2.20 -2.71
C ILE A 58 6.43 2.00 -2.12
N THR A 59 7.15 0.96 -2.59
CA THR A 59 8.54 0.68 -2.18
C THR A 59 9.47 1.83 -2.54
N MET A 60 9.34 2.41 -3.74
CA MET A 60 10.12 3.58 -4.16
C MET A 60 9.88 4.78 -3.24
N ASN A 61 8.62 5.09 -2.94
CA ASN A 61 8.31 6.20 -2.03
C ASN A 61 8.91 6.00 -0.63
N ALA A 62 8.84 4.79 -0.09
CA ALA A 62 9.45 4.45 1.19
C ALA A 62 10.99 4.52 1.15
N TRP A 63 11.60 4.09 0.05
CA TRP A 63 13.04 4.19 -0.14
C TRP A 63 13.52 5.65 -0.13
N PHE A 64 12.89 6.53 -0.91
CA PHE A 64 13.22 7.95 -0.96
C PHE A 64 13.08 8.63 0.41
N ALA A 65 12.04 8.28 1.17
CA ALA A 65 11.84 8.84 2.51
C ALA A 65 12.98 8.46 3.47
N ARG A 66 13.51 7.22 3.40
CA ARG A 66 14.63 6.78 4.24
C ARG A 66 15.97 7.40 3.84
N HIS A 67 16.16 7.71 2.55
CA HIS A 67 17.43 8.17 1.99
C HIS A 67 17.44 9.69 1.69
N GLU A 68 16.46 10.43 2.15
CA GLU A 68 16.39 11.90 1.96
C GLU A 68 17.61 12.60 2.53
N SER A 69 18.16 12.12 3.64
CA SER A 69 19.37 12.64 4.27
C SER A 69 20.63 12.54 3.40
N ASP A 70 20.68 11.59 2.47
CA ASP A 70 21.83 11.41 1.57
C ASP A 70 22.08 12.66 0.71
N LYS A 71 21.02 13.44 0.43
CA LYS A 71 21.09 14.71 -0.33
C LYS A 71 21.92 15.79 0.36
N SER A 72 22.13 15.68 1.65
CA SER A 72 22.97 16.57 2.45
C SER A 72 24.43 16.09 2.55
N GLY A 73 24.71 14.89 2.05
CA GLY A 73 26.04 14.30 2.07
C GLY A 73 26.98 14.98 1.07
N LYS A 74 28.30 15.03 1.41
CA LYS A 74 29.34 15.56 0.53
C LYS A 74 29.37 14.76 -0.79
N GLY A 75 29.55 15.46 -1.90
CA GLY A 75 29.59 14.87 -3.24
C GLY A 75 28.23 14.46 -3.80
N PHE A 76 27.13 14.90 -3.17
CA PHE A 76 25.80 14.64 -3.74
C PHE A 76 25.47 15.61 -4.88
N ARG A 77 25.89 16.87 -4.79
CA ARG A 77 25.61 17.88 -5.82
C ARG A 77 26.75 17.99 -6.81
N GLN A 78 26.39 18.22 -8.07
CA GLN A 78 27.38 18.45 -9.12
C GLN A 78 28.28 19.64 -8.76
N GLY A 79 29.61 19.46 -8.94
CA GLY A 79 30.63 20.45 -8.59
C GLY A 79 31.18 20.32 -7.17
N GLU A 80 30.61 19.49 -6.32
CA GLU A 80 31.20 19.18 -5.02
C GLU A 80 32.35 18.17 -5.16
N GLU A 81 33.32 18.26 -4.26
CA GLU A 81 34.39 17.25 -4.17
C GLU A 81 33.81 15.86 -3.85
N GLY A 82 34.24 14.83 -4.59
CA GLY A 82 33.74 13.49 -4.47
C GLY A 82 32.39 13.24 -5.16
N TYR A 83 31.98 14.13 -6.08
CA TYR A 83 30.81 13.88 -6.94
C TYR A 83 31.15 12.90 -8.06
N PRO A 84 30.26 11.91 -8.33
CA PRO A 84 29.06 11.59 -7.59
C PRO A 84 29.35 10.70 -6.36
N SER A 85 28.77 11.05 -5.21
CA SER A 85 28.83 10.18 -4.04
C SER A 85 28.04 8.88 -4.24
N ASN A 86 28.31 7.85 -3.46
CA ASN A 86 27.56 6.60 -3.49
C ASN A 86 26.04 6.81 -3.30
N GLY A 87 25.65 7.74 -2.42
CA GLY A 87 24.26 8.13 -2.23
C GLY A 87 23.65 8.78 -3.49
N ARG A 88 24.43 9.64 -4.18
CA ARG A 88 23.97 10.26 -5.43
C ARG A 88 23.81 9.23 -6.55
N VAL A 89 24.72 8.27 -6.66
CA VAL A 89 24.63 7.19 -7.65
C VAL A 89 23.39 6.32 -7.37
N ALA A 90 23.17 5.94 -6.10
CA ALA A 90 21.96 5.22 -5.71
C ALA A 90 20.69 6.02 -6.00
N TRP A 91 20.66 7.31 -5.68
CA TRP A 91 19.53 8.21 -5.93
C TRP A 91 19.14 8.24 -7.42
N ALA A 92 20.12 8.31 -8.31
CA ALA A 92 19.90 8.27 -9.75
C ALA A 92 19.27 6.95 -10.22
N ALA A 93 19.70 5.81 -9.65
CA ALA A 93 19.15 4.50 -9.98
C ALA A 93 17.64 4.39 -9.71
N TRP A 94 17.15 5.10 -8.69
CA TRP A 94 15.73 5.15 -8.33
C TRP A 94 14.95 6.23 -9.09
N GLY A 95 15.59 6.96 -10.02
CA GLY A 95 14.95 7.96 -10.85
C GLY A 95 15.16 9.40 -10.41
N GLY A 96 16.06 9.65 -9.46
CA GLY A 96 16.40 10.99 -9.00
C GLY A 96 15.24 11.73 -8.33
N ASP A 97 15.33 13.08 -8.28
CA ASP A 97 14.26 13.92 -7.71
C ASP A 97 12.93 13.80 -8.50
N ALA A 98 13.01 13.51 -9.80
CA ALA A 98 11.83 13.21 -10.61
C ALA A 98 11.14 11.93 -10.12
N GLY A 99 11.93 10.89 -9.77
CA GLY A 99 11.44 9.64 -9.21
C GLY A 99 10.81 9.84 -7.83
N GLN A 100 11.44 10.61 -6.97
CA GLN A 100 10.91 10.94 -5.64
C GLN A 100 9.54 11.61 -5.72
N THR A 101 9.42 12.68 -6.50
CA THR A 101 8.17 13.43 -6.65
C THR A 101 7.07 12.56 -7.25
N TRP A 102 7.41 11.81 -8.30
CA TRP A 102 6.49 10.90 -8.98
C TRP A 102 6.02 9.78 -8.04
N ALA A 103 6.93 9.10 -7.34
CA ALA A 103 6.61 8.00 -6.43
C ALA A 103 5.72 8.47 -5.28
N ARG A 104 5.98 9.64 -4.70
CA ARG A 104 5.13 10.25 -3.65
C ARG A 104 3.71 10.47 -4.16
N SER A 105 3.56 11.11 -5.32
CA SER A 105 2.25 11.38 -5.92
C SER A 105 1.47 10.10 -6.22
N LYS A 106 2.13 9.13 -6.87
CA LYS A 106 1.49 7.88 -7.27
C LYS A 106 1.18 6.97 -6.08
N SER A 107 2.07 6.92 -5.07
CA SER A 107 1.81 6.20 -3.82
C SER A 107 0.56 6.71 -3.11
N ASN A 108 0.36 8.04 -3.07
CA ASN A 108 -0.86 8.63 -2.51
C ASN A 108 -2.12 8.25 -3.29
N SER A 109 -2.05 8.22 -4.62
CA SER A 109 -3.17 7.79 -5.47
C SER A 109 -3.50 6.31 -5.24
N ILE A 110 -2.49 5.45 -5.14
CA ILE A 110 -2.65 4.01 -4.86
C ILE A 110 -3.30 3.79 -3.48
N LYS A 111 -2.82 4.50 -2.45
CA LYS A 111 -3.39 4.42 -1.09
C LYS A 111 -4.85 4.83 -1.09
N LYS A 112 -5.19 5.97 -1.70
CA LYS A 112 -6.59 6.43 -1.81
C LYS A 112 -7.49 5.43 -2.54
N ALA A 113 -7.00 4.78 -3.61
CA ALA A 113 -7.76 3.77 -4.33
C ALA A 113 -8.02 2.53 -3.45
N ARG A 114 -7.02 2.09 -2.68
CA ARG A 114 -7.14 0.99 -1.72
C ARG A 114 -8.11 1.33 -0.57
N GLU A 115 -8.04 2.53 -0.01
CA GLU A 115 -8.92 3.01 1.06
C GLU A 115 -10.39 3.11 0.62
N ARG A 116 -10.66 3.60 -0.61
CA ARG A 116 -12.03 3.66 -1.16
C ARG A 116 -12.68 2.29 -1.23
N SER A 117 -11.98 1.29 -1.72
CA SER A 117 -12.49 -0.08 -1.79
C SER A 117 -12.84 -0.63 -0.41
N MET A 118 -11.98 -0.38 0.59
CA MET A 118 -12.25 -0.78 1.98
C MET A 118 -13.47 -0.06 2.56
N THR A 119 -13.68 1.22 2.21
CA THR A 119 -14.81 2.01 2.69
C THR A 119 -16.11 1.58 1.99
N GLU A 120 -16.07 1.28 0.69
CA GLU A 120 -17.23 0.76 -0.05
C GLU A 120 -17.64 -0.63 0.43
N GLU A 121 -16.69 -1.54 0.67
CA GLU A 121 -16.97 -2.83 1.30
C GLU A 121 -17.60 -2.66 2.70
N THR A 122 -17.10 -1.72 3.48
CA THR A 122 -17.64 -1.43 4.81
C THR A 122 -19.05 -0.85 4.72
N LYS A 123 -19.29 0.07 3.80
CA LYS A 123 -20.60 0.70 3.61
C LYS A 123 -21.66 -0.29 3.10
N THR A 124 -21.28 -1.20 2.20
CA THR A 124 -22.21 -2.26 1.76
C THR A 124 -22.52 -3.26 2.87
N VAL A 125 -21.63 -3.45 3.81
CA VAL A 125 -21.87 -4.28 5.01
C VAL A 125 -22.76 -3.54 6.01
N GLU A 126 -22.55 -2.23 6.20
CA GLU A 126 -23.42 -1.40 7.08
C GLU A 126 -24.82 -1.20 6.50
N GLU A 127 -24.95 -1.03 5.18
CA GLU A 127 -26.23 -0.89 4.50
C GLU A 127 -27.03 -2.22 4.45
N ARG A 128 -26.36 -3.37 4.63
CA ARG A 128 -26.97 -4.70 4.78
C ARG A 128 -27.29 -5.09 6.23
N ALA A 129 -26.89 -4.29 7.18
CA ALA A 129 -27.04 -4.56 8.60
C ALA A 129 -28.41 -4.08 9.19
N GLU A 130 -29.48 -4.05 8.37
CA GLU A 130 -30.82 -4.14 8.93
C GLU A 130 -30.94 -5.54 9.56
N PRO A 131 -31.30 -5.65 10.85
CA PRO A 131 -31.37 -6.95 11.53
C PRO A 131 -32.25 -7.98 10.81
N ASP A 132 -33.26 -7.52 10.05
CA ASP A 132 -34.15 -8.33 9.24
C ASP A 132 -33.55 -8.82 7.92
N GLY A 133 -32.43 -8.30 7.48
CA GLY A 133 -31.75 -8.67 6.24
C GLY A 133 -30.63 -9.70 6.35
N LEU A 134 -30.13 -9.96 7.56
CA LEU A 134 -29.02 -10.88 7.79
C LEU A 134 -29.48 -12.35 7.68
N LYS A 135 -28.63 -13.17 7.07
CA LYS A 135 -28.86 -14.61 6.87
C LYS A 135 -27.71 -15.42 7.42
N VAL A 136 -28.00 -16.66 7.84
CA VAL A 136 -26.97 -17.64 8.15
C VAL A 136 -26.04 -17.80 6.93
N GLY A 137 -24.76 -17.71 7.18
CA GLY A 137 -23.73 -17.74 6.16
C GLY A 137 -23.19 -16.36 5.73
N ASP A 138 -23.82 -15.26 6.11
CA ASP A 138 -23.32 -13.91 5.83
C ASP A 138 -22.08 -13.60 6.66
N PHE A 139 -21.15 -12.84 6.05
CA PHE A 139 -20.00 -12.29 6.76
C PHE A 139 -20.36 -10.98 7.43
N VAL A 140 -20.03 -10.86 8.70
CA VAL A 140 -20.27 -9.66 9.52
C VAL A 140 -18.98 -9.18 10.18
N SER A 141 -18.95 -7.91 10.53
CA SER A 141 -17.87 -7.34 11.33
C SER A 141 -18.43 -6.47 12.44
N TRP A 142 -17.82 -6.50 13.61
CA TRP A 142 -18.23 -5.74 14.79
C TRP A 142 -17.02 -5.19 15.53
N ASN A 143 -17.25 -4.16 16.33
CA ASN A 143 -16.22 -3.62 17.19
C ASN A 143 -16.17 -4.44 18.47
N SER A 144 -14.98 -4.94 18.80
CA SER A 144 -14.70 -5.62 20.08
C SER A 144 -13.65 -4.85 20.87
N SER A 145 -13.47 -5.18 22.14
CA SER A 145 -12.48 -4.54 23.01
C SER A 145 -11.03 -4.67 22.52
N GLY A 146 -10.74 -5.63 21.64
CA GLY A 146 -9.42 -5.86 21.01
C GLY A 146 -9.29 -5.30 19.59
N GLY A 147 -10.31 -4.56 19.09
CA GLY A 147 -10.33 -4.04 17.73
C GLY A 147 -11.52 -4.55 16.93
N ARG A 148 -11.44 -4.45 15.60
CA ARG A 148 -12.51 -4.90 14.71
C ARG A 148 -12.42 -6.39 14.48
N ALA A 149 -13.44 -7.12 14.93
CA ALA A 149 -13.60 -8.55 14.69
C ALA A 149 -14.46 -8.82 13.45
N ARG A 150 -14.30 -9.98 12.84
CA ARG A 150 -15.07 -10.44 11.67
C ARG A 150 -15.41 -11.91 11.84
N GLY A 151 -16.57 -12.31 11.36
CA GLY A 151 -16.97 -13.70 11.36
C GLY A 151 -18.11 -13.97 10.41
N LYS A 152 -18.45 -15.26 10.27
CA LYS A 152 -19.57 -15.72 9.46
C LYS A 152 -20.72 -16.07 10.40
N ILE A 153 -21.95 -15.66 10.06
CA ILE A 153 -23.13 -15.97 10.85
C ILE A 153 -23.38 -17.48 10.78
N ASP A 154 -23.31 -18.15 11.91
CA ASP A 154 -23.65 -19.55 12.05
C ASP A 154 -25.14 -19.75 12.36
N ARG A 155 -25.70 -18.90 13.22
CA ARG A 155 -27.09 -19.00 13.66
C ARG A 155 -27.66 -17.62 13.96
N ILE A 156 -28.94 -17.41 13.65
CA ILE A 156 -29.73 -16.24 14.04
C ILE A 156 -30.86 -16.72 14.92
N VAL A 157 -30.98 -16.18 16.12
CA VAL A 157 -32.05 -16.47 17.06
C VAL A 157 -32.85 -15.19 17.28
N ARG A 158 -34.14 -15.25 16.93
CA ARG A 158 -35.10 -14.10 17.01
C ARG A 158 -36.00 -14.32 18.22
N ASP A 159 -35.83 -14.69 19.21
CA ASP A 159 -36.56 -14.97 20.46
C ASP A 159 -35.95 -16.20 21.12
N GLY A 160 -35.29 -16.02 22.24
CA GLY A 160 -34.72 -17.12 22.98
C GLY A 160 -33.34 -16.82 23.53
N SER A 161 -32.63 -17.86 23.92
CA SER A 161 -31.32 -17.79 24.51
C SER A 161 -30.32 -18.67 23.76
N ILE A 162 -29.06 -18.27 23.74
CA ILE A 162 -27.94 -19.02 23.19
C ILE A 162 -26.91 -19.19 24.30
N ASP A 163 -26.49 -20.44 24.52
CA ASP A 163 -25.35 -20.73 25.38
C ASP A 163 -24.05 -20.40 24.67
N VAL A 164 -23.17 -19.66 25.31
CA VAL A 164 -21.87 -19.34 24.80
C VAL A 164 -20.96 -20.56 24.90
N PRO A 165 -20.42 -21.09 23.78
CA PRO A 165 -19.55 -22.25 23.82
C PRO A 165 -18.39 -22.04 24.79
N ASP A 166 -18.02 -23.09 25.52
CA ASP A 166 -16.93 -23.10 26.51
C ASP A 166 -17.09 -22.11 27.68
N SER A 167 -18.30 -21.64 27.95
CA SER A 167 -18.62 -20.78 29.10
C SER A 167 -19.92 -21.19 29.80
N SER A 168 -20.10 -20.74 31.04
CA SER A 168 -21.33 -20.91 31.78
C SER A 168 -22.35 -19.79 31.55
N PHE A 169 -22.14 -18.94 30.53
CA PHE A 169 -23.01 -17.81 30.25
C PHE A 169 -24.01 -18.14 29.15
N THR A 170 -25.25 -17.76 29.42
CA THR A 170 -26.36 -17.79 28.45
C THR A 170 -26.73 -16.37 28.10
N ILE A 171 -26.80 -16.02 26.80
CA ILE A 171 -27.23 -14.72 26.32
C ILE A 171 -28.69 -14.84 25.88
N THR A 172 -29.55 -13.99 26.41
CA THR A 172 -30.99 -13.98 26.08
C THR A 172 -31.28 -12.78 25.16
N GLY A 173 -31.89 -13.06 24.00
CA GLY A 173 -32.43 -12.03 23.08
C GLY A 173 -33.86 -11.72 23.47
N THR A 174 -34.27 -10.48 23.20
CA THR A 174 -35.65 -10.01 23.26
C THR A 174 -36.20 -9.83 21.84
N ALA A 175 -37.54 -9.64 21.70
CA ALA A 175 -38.18 -9.48 20.40
C ALA A 175 -37.57 -8.38 19.52
N ASP A 176 -36.94 -7.36 20.14
CA ASP A 176 -36.26 -6.25 19.48
C ASP A 176 -34.74 -6.46 19.30
N LEU A 177 -34.19 -7.58 19.78
CA LEU A 177 -32.76 -7.89 19.76
C LEU A 177 -32.55 -9.31 19.26
N SER A 178 -32.11 -9.45 18.01
CA SER A 178 -31.69 -10.72 17.46
C SER A 178 -30.28 -11.07 17.96
N LEU A 179 -30.09 -12.29 18.46
CA LEU A 179 -28.79 -12.83 18.81
C LEU A 179 -28.17 -13.49 17.58
N ILE A 180 -26.93 -13.14 17.30
CA ILE A 180 -26.17 -13.67 16.17
C ILE A 180 -24.98 -14.43 16.73
N HIS A 181 -24.93 -15.73 16.48
CA HIS A 181 -23.78 -16.58 16.79
C HIS A 181 -22.84 -16.61 15.59
N ILE A 182 -21.56 -16.36 15.85
CA ILE A 182 -20.53 -16.23 14.84
C ILE A 182 -19.43 -17.25 15.08
#